data_ac636dca72b9c30634787fdbd845077d
#
_entry.id   ac636dca72b9c30634787fdbd845077d
#
_cell.length_a   1.000
_cell.length_b   1.000
_cell.length_c   1.000
_cell.angle_alpha   90.00
_cell.angle_beta   90.00
_cell.angle_gamma   90.00
#
_symmetry.space_group_name_H-M   'P 1'
#
loop_
_entity.id
_entity.type
_entity.pdbx_description
1 polymer ?
#
loop_
_entity_poly.entity_id
_entity_poly.type
_entity_poly.pdbx_seq_one_letter_code
_entity_poly.pdbx_strand_id
1 'polypeptide(L)'
;MPIRPRLIVGISGASGVIYGARLLELLQPLPVETHLVISRTADVTLAVETDLKPAAVRARADVVHANGDMAAPISSGSFKTMGMVVAPCSIRSMAEIASGVTTTLLSRAADVVLKERRRLVLLVRETPLHTGHLRTMTALSEMGAVIAPPVPAFYAKPQTLEEMIDQTLGRILDLFGLETGLVRRWGETSGESVRSLRSKPRRNKA
;
A
#
# COMPACT_ATOMS: atom_id res chain seq x y z
N MET A 1 27.81 1.73 9.95
CA MET A 1 26.99 1.71 8.73
C MET A 1 25.86 2.74 8.88
N PRO A 2 25.49 3.48 7.85
CA PRO A 2 24.33 4.36 7.94
C PRO A 2 23.08 3.52 8.26
N ILE A 3 22.24 4.03 9.15
CA ILE A 3 20.98 3.37 9.52
C ILE A 3 20.07 3.39 8.29
N ARG A 4 19.64 2.22 7.81
CA ARG A 4 18.65 2.14 6.71
C ARG A 4 17.35 2.83 7.15
N PRO A 5 16.70 3.63 6.29
CA PRO A 5 15.37 4.14 6.57
C PRO A 5 14.39 2.98 6.78
N ARG A 6 13.41 3.15 7.67
CA ARG A 6 12.47 2.09 8.06
C ARG A 6 11.10 2.34 7.49
N LEU A 7 10.51 1.32 6.87
CA LEU A 7 9.13 1.37 6.38
C LEU A 7 8.29 0.30 7.07
N ILE A 8 7.14 0.71 7.61
CA ILE A 8 6.19 -0.23 8.19
C ILE A 8 5.26 -0.73 7.08
N VAL A 9 5.10 -2.05 6.99
CA VAL A 9 4.14 -2.71 6.11
C VAL A 9 3.09 -3.39 6.96
N GLY A 10 1.84 -2.93 6.84
CA GLY A 10 0.67 -3.55 7.44
C GLY A 10 -0.09 -4.39 6.42
N ILE A 11 -0.50 -5.60 6.77
CA ILE A 11 -1.38 -6.44 5.93
C ILE A 11 -2.63 -6.75 6.73
N SER A 12 -3.79 -6.24 6.29
CA SER A 12 -5.06 -6.51 6.93
C SER A 12 -5.94 -7.45 6.11
N GLY A 13 -7.01 -7.96 6.72
CA GLY A 13 -7.84 -9.03 6.15
C GLY A 13 -8.87 -8.55 5.13
N ALA A 14 -8.47 -7.79 4.14
CA ALA A 14 -9.27 -7.54 2.94
C ALA A 14 -8.79 -8.42 1.79
N SER A 15 -9.63 -8.66 0.79
CA SER A 15 -9.21 -9.33 -0.44
C SER A 15 -8.08 -8.53 -1.11
N GLY A 16 -7.15 -9.24 -1.77
CA GLY A 16 -5.97 -8.63 -2.36
C GLY A 16 -4.75 -8.63 -1.42
N VAL A 17 -4.63 -9.61 -0.51
CA VAL A 17 -3.43 -9.80 0.33
C VAL A 17 -2.15 -9.93 -0.49
N ILE A 18 -2.28 -10.29 -1.76
CA ILE A 18 -1.16 -10.34 -2.73
C ILE A 18 -0.44 -8.99 -2.86
N TYR A 19 -1.14 -7.84 -2.71
CA TYR A 19 -0.51 -6.53 -2.71
C TYR A 19 0.52 -6.40 -1.58
N GLY A 20 0.18 -6.85 -0.37
CA GLY A 20 1.12 -6.81 0.76
C GLY A 20 2.30 -7.76 0.58
N ALA A 21 2.04 -8.98 0.11
CA ALA A 21 3.08 -9.97 -0.15
C ALA A 21 4.04 -9.50 -1.26
N ARG A 22 3.52 -8.93 -2.34
CA ARG A 22 4.31 -8.39 -3.45
C ARG A 22 5.05 -7.11 -3.07
N LEU A 23 4.45 -6.24 -2.24
CA LEU A 23 5.11 -5.05 -1.71
C LEU A 23 6.40 -5.41 -0.96
N LEU A 24 6.36 -6.45 -0.13
CA LEU A 24 7.56 -6.93 0.57
C LEU A 24 8.63 -7.41 -0.40
N GLU A 25 8.27 -8.14 -1.47
CA GLU A 25 9.22 -8.56 -2.52
C GLU A 25 9.89 -7.36 -3.19
N LEU A 26 9.11 -6.34 -3.55
CA LEU A 26 9.61 -5.14 -4.21
C LEU A 26 10.54 -4.32 -3.29
N LEU A 27 10.36 -4.42 -1.98
CA LEU A 27 11.19 -3.73 -0.99
C LEU A 27 12.52 -4.43 -0.71
N GLN A 28 12.63 -5.76 -0.90
CA GLN A 28 13.84 -6.53 -0.60
C GLN A 28 15.12 -5.99 -1.26
N PRO A 29 15.14 -5.60 -2.56
CA PRO A 29 16.34 -5.08 -3.20
C PRO A 29 16.65 -3.62 -2.84
N LEU A 30 15.74 -2.92 -2.15
CA LEU A 30 15.87 -1.50 -1.83
C LEU A 30 16.59 -1.30 -0.49
N PRO A 31 17.30 -0.17 -0.29
CA PRO A 31 18.03 0.12 0.93
C PRO A 31 17.10 0.56 2.08
N VAL A 32 16.05 -0.19 2.34
CA VAL A 32 15.02 0.07 3.36
C VAL A 32 14.95 -1.12 4.31
N GLU A 33 14.78 -0.86 5.61
CA GLU A 33 14.47 -1.86 6.62
C GLU A 33 12.96 -1.99 6.76
N THR A 34 12.42 -3.17 6.50
CA THR A 34 10.99 -3.43 6.51
C THR A 34 10.51 -3.97 7.85
N HIS A 35 9.47 -3.34 8.43
CA HIS A 35 8.80 -3.77 9.65
C HIS A 35 7.40 -4.24 9.32
N LEU A 36 7.17 -5.54 9.41
CA LEU A 36 5.91 -6.17 9.02
C LEU A 36 4.99 -6.41 10.22
N VAL A 37 3.72 -6.06 10.07
CA VAL A 37 2.63 -6.48 10.96
C VAL A 37 1.46 -7.02 10.15
N ILE A 38 1.04 -8.26 10.43
CA ILE A 38 -0.05 -8.95 9.72
C ILE A 38 -1.18 -9.22 10.68
N SER A 39 -2.42 -8.89 10.30
CA SER A 39 -3.59 -9.25 11.08
C SER A 39 -3.91 -10.75 10.95
N ARG A 40 -4.53 -11.34 11.98
CA ARG A 40 -4.96 -12.75 11.94
C ARG A 40 -5.90 -13.03 10.75
N THR A 41 -6.78 -12.09 10.42
CA THR A 41 -7.71 -12.23 9.29
C THR A 41 -6.95 -12.21 7.94
N ALA A 42 -5.83 -11.48 7.85
CA ALA A 42 -5.01 -11.50 6.64
C ALA A 42 -4.35 -12.87 6.40
N ASP A 43 -3.94 -13.58 7.44
CA ASP A 43 -3.46 -14.97 7.29
C ASP A 43 -4.54 -15.91 6.72
N VAL A 44 -5.79 -15.73 7.14
CA VAL A 44 -6.93 -16.47 6.59
C VAL A 44 -7.16 -16.11 5.12
N THR A 45 -7.17 -14.82 4.80
CA THR A 45 -7.36 -14.35 3.41
C THR A 45 -6.22 -14.84 2.51
N LEU A 46 -4.99 -14.85 3.01
CA LEU A 46 -3.81 -15.35 2.27
C LEU A 46 -3.99 -16.82 1.88
N ALA A 47 -4.48 -17.65 2.80
CA ALA A 47 -4.71 -19.06 2.54
C ALA A 47 -5.86 -19.34 1.56
N VAL A 48 -6.82 -18.40 1.44
CA VAL A 48 -7.95 -18.52 0.52
C VAL A 48 -7.61 -18.00 -0.88
N GLU A 49 -6.82 -16.93 -0.97
CA GLU A 49 -6.59 -16.21 -2.24
C GLU A 49 -5.31 -16.64 -2.96
N THR A 50 -4.36 -17.29 -2.26
CA THR A 50 -3.03 -17.59 -2.80
C THR A 50 -2.52 -18.94 -2.34
N ASP A 51 -1.51 -19.47 -3.03
CA ASP A 51 -0.75 -20.64 -2.60
C ASP A 51 0.41 -20.28 -1.64
N LEU A 52 0.53 -19.01 -1.26
CA LEU A 52 1.60 -18.53 -0.38
C LEU A 52 1.37 -18.98 1.06
N LYS A 53 2.41 -19.54 1.67
CA LYS A 53 2.37 -19.85 3.11
C LYS A 53 2.64 -18.59 3.92
N PRO A 54 1.91 -18.36 5.04
CA PRO A 54 2.14 -17.18 5.90
C PRO A 54 3.59 -17.01 6.35
N ALA A 55 4.30 -18.11 6.61
CA ALA A 55 5.72 -18.07 6.96
C ALA A 55 6.60 -17.54 5.82
N ALA A 56 6.28 -17.87 4.57
CA ALA A 56 7.02 -17.39 3.40
C ALA A 56 6.83 -15.88 3.18
N VAL A 57 5.62 -15.35 3.44
CA VAL A 57 5.37 -13.91 3.39
C VAL A 57 6.14 -13.18 4.49
N ARG A 58 6.12 -13.70 5.71
CA ARG A 58 6.87 -13.13 6.85
C ARG A 58 8.39 -13.11 6.62
N ALA A 59 8.93 -14.17 5.99
CA ALA A 59 10.36 -14.27 5.68
C ALA A 59 10.88 -13.22 4.68
N ARG A 60 9.99 -12.48 4.01
CA ARG A 60 10.35 -11.39 3.09
C ARG A 60 10.63 -10.07 3.80
N ALA A 61 10.26 -9.94 5.07
CA ALA A 61 10.50 -8.74 5.86
C ALA A 61 11.76 -8.85 6.71
N ASP A 62 12.44 -7.72 6.96
CA ASP A 62 13.60 -7.70 7.86
C ASP A 62 13.19 -7.94 9.32
N VAL A 63 12.07 -7.36 9.75
CA VAL A 63 11.53 -7.50 11.12
C VAL A 63 10.04 -7.79 11.06
N VAL A 64 9.62 -8.81 11.80
CA VAL A 64 8.20 -9.19 11.91
C VAL A 64 7.72 -8.95 13.33
N HIS A 65 6.59 -8.26 13.48
CA HIS A 65 5.95 -8.00 14.75
C HIS A 65 4.64 -8.78 14.89
N ALA A 66 4.39 -9.36 16.06
CA ALA A 66 3.09 -9.92 16.36
C ALA A 66 2.03 -8.82 16.48
N ASN A 67 0.86 -8.98 15.86
CA ASN A 67 -0.18 -7.94 15.84
C ASN A 67 -0.77 -7.62 17.24
N GLY A 68 -0.54 -8.48 18.23
CA GLY A 68 -0.90 -8.24 19.63
C GLY A 68 0.21 -7.62 20.48
N ASP A 69 1.42 -7.46 19.94
CA ASP A 69 2.57 -6.94 20.69
C ASP A 69 2.57 -5.41 20.75
N MET A 70 1.86 -4.87 21.74
CA MET A 70 1.79 -3.42 21.97
C MET A 70 3.08 -2.81 22.55
N ALA A 71 4.07 -3.63 22.89
CA ALA A 71 5.39 -3.19 23.34
C ALA A 71 6.42 -3.09 22.19
N ALA A 72 6.05 -3.54 20.98
CA ALA A 72 6.91 -3.46 19.81
C ALA A 72 7.37 -2.01 19.50
N PRO A 73 8.60 -1.80 18.99
CA PRO A 73 9.15 -0.46 18.72
C PRO A 73 8.24 0.44 17.87
N ILE A 74 7.54 -0.13 16.89
CA ILE A 74 6.63 0.63 16.00
C ILE A 74 5.38 1.18 16.70
N SER A 75 5.13 0.79 17.95
CA SER A 75 4.06 1.36 18.79
C SER A 75 4.42 2.73 19.38
N SER A 76 5.69 3.15 19.26
CA SER A 76 6.23 4.39 19.84
C SER A 76 6.64 5.40 18.77
N GLY A 77 6.28 6.68 18.98
CA GLY A 77 6.69 7.79 18.10
C GLY A 77 8.19 8.06 18.11
N SER A 78 8.93 7.68 19.17
CA SER A 78 10.38 7.82 19.24
C SER A 78 11.12 6.87 18.28
N PHE A 79 10.48 5.79 17.86
CA PHE A 79 11.01 4.90 16.84
C PHE A 79 10.83 5.53 15.46
N LYS A 80 11.93 5.98 14.88
CA LYS A 80 11.89 6.72 13.61
C LYS A 80 11.62 5.80 12.43
N THR A 81 10.58 6.10 11.66
CA THR A 81 10.24 5.45 10.39
C THR A 81 9.95 6.49 9.33
N MET A 82 10.05 6.14 8.07
CA MET A 82 9.64 6.99 6.95
C MET A 82 8.12 7.01 6.77
N GLY A 83 7.42 6.09 7.41
CA GLY A 83 5.97 5.98 7.39
C GLY A 83 5.48 4.54 7.37
N MET A 84 4.24 4.36 6.90
CA MET A 84 3.58 3.06 6.83
C MET A 84 2.72 2.91 5.58
N VAL A 85 2.73 1.72 5.00
CA VAL A 85 1.78 1.28 3.96
C VAL A 85 0.92 0.17 4.54
N VAL A 86 -0.40 0.28 4.43
CA VAL A 86 -1.33 -0.80 4.75
C VAL A 86 -1.88 -1.37 3.44
N ALA A 87 -1.45 -2.55 3.06
CA ALA A 87 -1.77 -3.19 1.78
C ALA A 87 -2.12 -4.69 1.94
N PRO A 88 -3.38 -5.06 1.75
CA PRO A 88 -4.54 -4.20 1.63
C PRO A 88 -4.99 -3.61 2.97
N CYS A 89 -5.78 -2.54 2.93
CA CYS A 89 -6.44 -1.97 4.09
C CYS A 89 -7.93 -2.36 4.10
N SER A 90 -8.35 -3.14 5.09
CA SER A 90 -9.75 -3.50 5.28
C SER A 90 -10.55 -2.34 5.87
N ILE A 91 -11.87 -2.36 5.65
CA ILE A 91 -12.80 -1.39 6.23
C ILE A 91 -12.69 -1.35 7.76
N ARG A 92 -12.51 -2.51 8.40
CA ARG A 92 -12.30 -2.58 9.84
C ARG A 92 -11.04 -1.80 10.24
N SER A 93 -9.90 -2.10 9.63
CA SER A 93 -8.63 -1.41 9.94
C SER A 93 -8.73 0.10 9.65
N MET A 94 -9.36 0.47 8.54
CA MET A 94 -9.62 1.86 8.19
C MET A 94 -10.45 2.57 9.28
N ALA A 95 -11.51 1.94 9.77
CA ALA A 95 -12.37 2.49 10.81
C ALA A 95 -11.65 2.62 12.16
N GLU A 96 -10.88 1.60 12.57
CA GLU A 96 -10.07 1.64 13.79
C GLU A 96 -9.06 2.81 13.76
N ILE A 97 -8.37 3.00 12.64
CA ILE A 97 -7.40 4.10 12.47
C ILE A 97 -8.11 5.45 12.51
N ALA A 98 -9.25 5.60 11.83
CA ALA A 98 -9.99 6.86 11.78
C ALA A 98 -10.56 7.29 13.14
N SER A 99 -10.94 6.32 13.96
CA SER A 99 -11.52 6.57 15.29
C SER A 99 -10.48 6.64 16.42
N GLY A 100 -9.19 6.40 16.14
CA GLY A 100 -8.14 6.34 17.15
C GLY A 100 -8.24 5.11 18.09
N VAL A 101 -9.02 4.12 17.72
CA VAL A 101 -9.12 2.85 18.46
C VAL A 101 -7.92 1.97 18.12
N THR A 102 -6.97 1.88 19.04
CA THR A 102 -5.69 1.20 18.84
C THR A 102 -5.65 -0.15 19.54
N THR A 103 -6.56 -1.05 19.17
CA THR A 103 -6.68 -2.39 19.80
C THR A 103 -5.61 -3.38 19.34
N THR A 104 -4.94 -3.09 18.24
CA THR A 104 -3.90 -3.94 17.66
C THR A 104 -2.65 -3.12 17.33
N LEU A 105 -1.52 -3.80 17.20
CA LEU A 105 -0.28 -3.14 16.80
C LEU A 105 -0.40 -2.47 15.41
N LEU A 106 -1.16 -3.07 14.49
CA LEU A 106 -1.39 -2.50 13.16
C LEU A 106 -2.06 -1.13 13.27
N SER A 107 -3.19 -1.04 13.99
CA SER A 107 -3.92 0.23 14.17
C SER A 107 -3.10 1.22 15.02
N ARG A 108 -2.36 0.74 16.03
CA ARG A 108 -1.48 1.59 16.84
C ARG A 108 -0.32 2.17 16.04
N ALA A 109 0.35 1.37 15.22
CA ALA A 109 1.45 1.86 14.37
C ALA A 109 0.96 2.91 13.37
N ALA A 110 -0.21 2.74 12.78
CA ALA A 110 -0.82 3.73 11.90
C ALA A 110 -1.16 5.03 12.63
N ASP A 111 -1.73 4.96 13.83
CA ASP A 111 -1.99 6.12 14.70
C ASP A 111 -0.68 6.86 15.04
N VAL A 112 0.37 6.13 15.40
CA VAL A 112 1.69 6.71 15.66
C VAL A 112 2.24 7.43 14.43
N VAL A 113 2.14 6.83 13.25
CA VAL A 113 2.60 7.44 11.99
C VAL A 113 1.86 8.75 11.72
N LEU A 114 0.53 8.78 11.92
CA LEU A 114 -0.27 9.99 11.75
C LEU A 114 0.08 11.09 12.76
N LYS A 115 0.16 10.77 14.07
CA LYS A 115 0.47 11.77 15.08
C LYS A 115 1.87 12.36 14.96
N GLU A 116 2.83 11.59 14.42
CA GLU A 116 4.19 12.02 14.14
C GLU A 116 4.32 12.73 12.77
N ARG A 117 3.20 12.97 12.07
CA ARG A 117 3.15 13.61 10.74
C ARG A 117 3.99 12.88 9.70
N ARG A 118 4.13 11.56 9.84
CA ARG A 118 4.78 10.69 8.85
C ARG A 118 3.76 10.20 7.84
N ARG A 119 4.22 9.75 6.68
CA ARG A 119 3.34 9.31 5.61
C ARG A 119 2.65 7.99 5.96
N LEU A 120 1.33 7.99 5.95
CA LEU A 120 0.49 6.79 6.03
C LEU A 120 -0.24 6.62 4.71
N VAL A 121 -0.07 5.46 4.07
CA VAL A 121 -0.77 5.11 2.81
C VAL A 121 -1.66 3.91 3.05
N LEU A 122 -2.93 4.05 2.74
CA LEU A 122 -3.94 3.01 2.95
C LEU A 122 -4.48 2.54 1.59
N LEU A 123 -4.12 1.31 1.18
CA LEU A 123 -4.70 0.67 0.01
C LEU A 123 -6.08 0.10 0.39
N VAL A 124 -7.04 1.00 0.57
CA VAL A 124 -8.39 0.60 0.97
C VAL A 124 -9.00 -0.27 -0.11
N ARG A 125 -9.37 -1.51 0.27
CA ARG A 125 -9.97 -2.46 -0.67
C ARG A 125 -11.37 -2.82 -0.21
N GLU A 126 -12.34 -2.17 -0.85
CA GLU A 126 -13.78 -2.37 -0.66
C GLU A 126 -14.56 -1.88 -1.87
N THR A 127 -15.62 -2.60 -2.23
CA THR A 127 -16.57 -2.19 -3.27
C THR A 127 -17.86 -3.00 -3.14
N PRO A 128 -19.08 -2.40 -3.33
CA PRO A 128 -19.35 -0.96 -3.42
C PRO A 128 -19.16 -0.22 -2.10
N LEU A 129 -19.00 1.10 -2.17
CA LEU A 129 -18.84 1.95 -0.99
C LEU A 129 -20.18 2.58 -0.58
N HIS A 130 -20.49 2.57 0.71
CA HIS A 130 -21.59 3.36 1.28
C HIS A 130 -21.08 4.67 1.89
N THR A 131 -21.97 5.59 2.20
CA THR A 131 -21.66 6.94 2.73
C THR A 131 -20.76 6.89 3.97
N GLY A 132 -20.90 5.91 4.85
CA GLY A 132 -20.05 5.75 6.04
C GLY A 132 -18.58 5.51 5.66
N HIS A 133 -18.31 4.64 4.67
CA HIS A 133 -16.95 4.41 4.16
C HIS A 133 -16.35 5.70 3.58
N LEU A 134 -17.13 6.45 2.79
CA LEU A 134 -16.66 7.70 2.18
C LEU A 134 -16.34 8.76 3.24
N ARG A 135 -17.19 8.90 4.28
CA ARG A 135 -16.92 9.81 5.40
C ARG A 135 -15.64 9.42 6.17
N THR A 136 -15.43 8.13 6.40
CA THR A 136 -14.22 7.61 7.06
C THR A 136 -12.97 7.90 6.23
N MET A 137 -13.02 7.71 4.91
CA MET A 137 -11.93 8.06 4.00
C MET A 137 -11.65 9.56 4.01
N THR A 138 -12.68 10.40 4.02
CA THR A 138 -12.54 11.85 4.11
C THR A 138 -11.84 12.25 5.40
N ALA A 139 -12.31 11.76 6.55
CA ALA A 139 -11.70 12.05 7.84
C ALA A 139 -10.22 11.64 7.90
N LEU A 140 -9.87 10.46 7.39
CA LEU A 140 -8.47 10.01 7.33
C LEU A 140 -7.62 10.87 6.41
N SER A 141 -8.16 11.31 5.27
CA SER A 141 -7.47 12.21 4.36
C SER A 141 -7.22 13.58 5.00
N GLU A 142 -8.17 14.12 5.74
CA GLU A 142 -8.03 15.35 6.53
C GLU A 142 -6.96 15.23 7.62
N MET A 143 -6.83 14.04 8.23
CA MET A 143 -5.76 13.73 9.20
C MET A 143 -4.38 13.61 8.53
N GLY A 144 -4.30 13.53 7.20
CA GLY A 144 -3.06 13.44 6.44
C GLY A 144 -2.72 12.04 5.93
N ALA A 145 -3.62 11.06 6.04
CA ALA A 145 -3.44 9.77 5.37
C ALA A 145 -3.67 9.87 3.86
N VAL A 146 -2.93 9.12 3.09
CA VAL A 146 -3.14 8.95 1.66
C VAL A 146 -4.08 7.77 1.44
N ILE A 147 -5.28 8.04 0.95
CA ILE A 147 -6.26 7.01 0.58
C ILE A 147 -5.98 6.60 -0.86
N ALA A 148 -5.49 5.37 -1.03
CA ALA A 148 -5.02 4.84 -2.31
C ALA A 148 -5.66 3.48 -2.62
N PRO A 149 -6.93 3.42 -3.00
CA PRO A 149 -7.54 2.18 -3.47
C PRO A 149 -6.72 1.61 -4.65
N PRO A 150 -6.51 0.29 -4.73
CA PRO A 150 -5.72 -0.33 -5.80
C PRO A 150 -6.51 -0.36 -7.11
N VAL A 151 -6.67 0.80 -7.74
CA VAL A 151 -7.38 0.98 -9.00
C VAL A 151 -6.43 0.72 -10.18
N PRO A 152 -6.79 -0.15 -11.15
CA PRO A 152 -5.94 -0.46 -12.29
C PRO A 152 -5.58 0.76 -13.15
N ALA A 153 -4.29 0.90 -13.48
CA ALA A 153 -3.77 1.93 -14.37
C ALA A 153 -3.75 1.45 -15.82
N PHE A 154 -4.87 1.48 -16.53
CA PHE A 154 -4.99 0.96 -17.90
C PHE A 154 -4.10 1.65 -18.93
N TYR A 155 -3.68 2.91 -18.70
CA TYR A 155 -2.73 3.59 -19.56
C TYR A 155 -1.36 2.89 -19.64
N ALA A 156 -1.00 2.14 -18.61
CA ALA A 156 0.21 1.33 -18.58
C ALA A 156 0.12 0.07 -19.46
N LYS A 157 -1.08 -0.27 -19.96
CA LYS A 157 -1.35 -1.45 -20.79
C LYS A 157 -0.80 -2.76 -20.19
N PRO A 158 -1.14 -3.08 -18.92
CA PRO A 158 -0.67 -4.30 -18.29
C PRO A 158 -1.18 -5.54 -19.07
N GLN A 159 -0.32 -6.54 -19.24
CA GLN A 159 -0.64 -7.80 -19.93
C GLN A 159 -0.96 -8.91 -18.93
N THR A 160 -0.52 -8.77 -17.69
CA THR A 160 -0.74 -9.74 -16.62
C THR A 160 -1.29 -9.05 -15.37
N LEU A 161 -1.84 -9.84 -14.46
CA LEU A 161 -2.29 -9.37 -13.17
C LEU A 161 -1.09 -8.85 -12.33
N GLU A 162 0.06 -9.51 -12.44
CA GLU A 162 1.29 -9.08 -11.75
C GLU A 162 1.75 -7.70 -12.21
N GLU A 163 1.78 -7.44 -13.52
CA GLU A 163 2.13 -6.11 -14.04
C GLU A 163 1.17 -5.03 -13.53
N MET A 164 -0.11 -5.35 -13.33
CA MET A 164 -1.11 -4.43 -12.77
C MET A 164 -0.83 -4.14 -11.29
N ILE A 165 -0.47 -5.17 -10.52
CA ILE A 165 -0.09 -5.07 -9.11
C ILE A 165 1.21 -4.26 -8.99
N ASP A 166 2.22 -4.57 -9.77
CA ASP A 166 3.53 -3.91 -9.77
C ASP A 166 3.41 -2.42 -10.13
N GLN A 167 2.61 -2.08 -11.14
CA GLN A 167 2.32 -0.70 -11.49
C GLN A 167 1.69 0.06 -10.31
N THR A 168 0.72 -0.55 -9.62
CA THR A 168 0.06 0.04 -8.46
C THR A 168 1.06 0.24 -7.32
N LEU A 169 1.81 -0.81 -6.95
CA LEU A 169 2.76 -0.77 -5.84
C LEU A 169 3.94 0.16 -6.10
N GLY A 170 4.45 0.19 -7.34
CA GLY A 170 5.50 1.13 -7.71
C GLY A 170 5.03 2.59 -7.53
N ARG A 171 3.80 2.92 -7.89
CA ARG A 171 3.21 4.24 -7.64
C ARG A 171 3.06 4.56 -6.14
N ILE A 172 2.77 3.54 -5.32
CA ILE A 172 2.74 3.71 -3.86
C ILE A 172 4.15 3.96 -3.31
N LEU A 173 5.15 3.24 -3.80
CA LEU A 173 6.55 3.41 -3.38
C LEU A 173 7.14 4.76 -3.82
N ASP A 174 6.71 5.32 -4.96
CA ASP A 174 7.04 6.69 -5.37
C ASP A 174 6.68 7.72 -4.28
N LEU A 175 5.59 7.51 -3.56
CA LEU A 175 5.19 8.40 -2.46
C LEU A 175 6.23 8.44 -1.33
N PHE A 176 7.07 7.43 -1.21
CA PHE A 176 8.16 7.35 -0.25
C PHE A 176 9.52 7.68 -0.85
N GLY A 177 9.58 8.09 -2.13
CA GLY A 177 10.84 8.32 -2.84
C GLY A 177 11.63 7.04 -3.13
N LEU A 178 10.93 5.90 -3.19
CA LEU A 178 11.50 4.59 -3.48
C LEU A 178 11.16 4.19 -4.92
N GLU A 179 12.17 4.14 -5.77
CA GLU A 179 12.00 3.78 -7.18
C GLU A 179 12.22 2.28 -7.39
N THR A 180 11.26 1.63 -8.05
CA THR A 180 11.32 0.20 -8.38
C THR A 180 11.75 -0.08 -9.83
N GLY A 181 11.71 0.93 -10.69
CA GLY A 181 11.90 0.77 -12.14
C GLY A 181 10.74 0.09 -12.88
N LEU A 182 9.66 -0.28 -12.17
CA LEU A 182 8.52 -1.02 -12.74
C LEU A 182 7.36 -0.13 -13.19
N VAL A 183 7.41 1.17 -12.85
CA VAL A 183 6.32 2.10 -13.14
C VAL A 183 6.40 2.61 -14.57
N ARG A 184 5.37 2.37 -15.35
CA ARG A 184 5.17 3.04 -16.64
C ARG A 184 4.52 4.41 -16.38
N ARG A 185 5.25 5.48 -16.66
CA ARG A 185 4.80 6.85 -16.35
C ARG A 185 4.06 7.46 -17.53
N TRP A 186 3.01 8.20 -17.24
CA TRP A 186 2.27 8.93 -18.28
C TRP A 186 3.17 10.00 -18.90
N GLY A 187 3.31 9.96 -20.23
CA GLY A 187 4.13 10.90 -20.97
C GLY A 187 5.62 10.55 -21.11
N GLU A 188 6.12 9.57 -20.35
CA GLU A 188 7.51 9.08 -20.46
C GLU A 188 7.65 7.88 -21.42
N THR A 189 6.57 7.17 -21.70
CA THR A 189 6.56 6.08 -22.68
C THR A 189 6.54 6.62 -24.09
N SER A 190 7.64 6.46 -24.82
CA SER A 190 7.85 6.58 -26.26
C SER A 190 6.94 7.59 -26.99
N GLY A 191 7.51 8.70 -27.37
CA GLY A 191 6.85 9.85 -28.02
C GLY A 191 6.06 9.60 -29.31
N GLU A 192 5.76 8.37 -29.68
CA GLU A 192 5.05 8.02 -30.90
C GLU A 192 3.53 7.88 -30.72
N SER A 193 3.03 7.38 -29.58
CA SER A 193 1.61 7.02 -29.49
C SER A 193 0.66 8.21 -29.23
N VAL A 194 1.09 9.26 -28.54
CA VAL A 194 0.22 10.42 -28.25
C VAL A 194 0.28 11.47 -29.37
N ARG A 195 1.42 11.62 -30.03
CA ARG A 195 1.53 12.51 -31.22
C ARG A 195 0.74 12.00 -32.41
N SER A 196 0.70 10.68 -32.65
CA SER A 196 -0.03 10.08 -33.80
C SER A 196 -1.55 10.24 -33.69
N LEU A 197 -2.10 10.27 -32.48
CA LEU A 197 -3.54 10.49 -32.25
C LEU A 197 -3.97 11.96 -32.45
N ARG A 198 -3.05 12.91 -32.23
CA ARG A 198 -3.31 14.34 -32.43
C ARG A 198 -3.19 14.75 -33.90
N SER A 199 -2.54 13.97 -34.76
CA SER A 199 -2.29 14.32 -36.17
C SER A 199 -3.31 13.73 -37.17
N LYS A 200 -4.33 12.97 -36.74
CA LYS A 200 -5.39 12.52 -37.64
C LYS A 200 -6.39 13.65 -37.89
N PRO A 201 -6.47 14.23 -39.11
CA PRO A 201 -7.49 15.21 -39.42
C PRO A 201 -8.88 14.57 -39.30
N ARG A 202 -9.82 15.28 -38.70
CA ARG A 202 -11.24 14.89 -38.73
C ARG A 202 -11.67 14.71 -40.18
N ARG A 203 -11.96 13.51 -40.62
CA ARG A 203 -12.65 13.29 -41.88
C ARG A 203 -14.05 13.89 -41.76
N ASN A 204 -14.27 15.05 -42.36
CA ASN A 204 -15.60 15.55 -42.61
C ASN A 204 -16.33 14.53 -43.50
N LYS A 205 -17.38 13.89 -42.94
CA LYS A 205 -18.36 13.23 -43.76
C LYS A 205 -19.30 14.30 -44.28
N ALA A 206 -19.26 14.48 -45.60
CA ALA A 206 -20.31 15.19 -46.35
C ALA A 206 -21.55 14.30 -46.41
#